data_a34239a2daf6ee842fe21becc54489b8
#
_entry.id   a34239a2daf6ee842fe21becc54489b8
#
_cell.length_a   1.000
_cell.length_b   1.000
_cell.length_c   1.000
_cell.angle_alpha   90.00
_cell.angle_beta   90.00
_cell.angle_gamma   90.00
#
_symmetry.space_group_name_H-M   'P 1'
#
loop_
_entity.id
_entity.type
_entity.pdbx_description
1 polymer ?
#
loop_
_entity_poly.entity_id
_entity_poly.type
_entity_poly.pdbx_seq_one_letter_code
_entity_poly.pdbx_strand_id
1 'polypeptide(L)'
;MDWGDLESWANYPHAAQVTKPVGRHAAKLVQLLDTYGVLDNIHLVGHSLGAHVVGFLAKEVTALGLGKLKKMTGLDPAFPFFELAGPEGRIDKSDAEFVQIVHTNSGFLWDGCLSIKVVSSFMNIRAVTVSVQEPIGHVDFYPTGGSHQPGCTDACFIDCYNMTIIDLLKGGCSHERANQYFKESIHGISGSSQFVGRLCESWEEFKSGRCCQAPQGVMGEWVDSR
;
A
#
# COMPACT_ATOMS: atom_id res chain seq x y z
N MET A 1 14.90 4.78 10.91
CA MET A 1 15.48 3.42 10.93
C MET A 1 15.91 3.10 9.51
N ASP A 2 17.16 2.77 9.31
CA ASP A 2 17.67 2.26 8.03
C ASP A 2 17.64 0.73 8.07
N TRP A 3 16.98 0.12 7.09
CA TRP A 3 16.91 -1.33 6.91
C TRP A 3 17.26 -1.75 5.48
N GLY A 4 17.88 -0.81 4.74
CA GLY A 4 18.29 -1.00 3.35
C GLY A 4 19.17 -2.22 3.11
N ASP A 5 20.02 -2.58 4.06
CA ASP A 5 20.85 -3.79 4.00
C ASP A 5 20.03 -5.09 4.05
N LEU A 6 18.82 -5.05 4.63
CA LEU A 6 17.88 -6.16 4.70
C LEU A 6 16.93 -6.18 3.50
N GLU A 7 16.73 -5.03 2.87
CA GLU A 7 15.87 -4.82 1.70
C GLU A 7 16.68 -4.96 0.41
N SER A 8 17.12 -6.16 0.12
CA SER A 8 17.75 -6.43 -1.18
C SER A 8 16.68 -6.77 -2.21
N TRP A 9 16.45 -5.90 -3.18
CA TRP A 9 15.57 -6.17 -4.32
C TRP A 9 15.99 -7.44 -5.09
N ALA A 10 17.27 -7.80 -5.03
CA ALA A 10 17.77 -9.05 -5.58
C ALA A 10 17.22 -10.28 -4.81
N ASN A 11 16.69 -10.10 -3.58
CA ASN A 11 16.12 -11.15 -2.76
C ASN A 11 14.79 -10.71 -2.14
N TYR A 12 13.81 -10.43 -2.99
CA TYR A 12 12.47 -10.00 -2.56
C TYR A 12 11.81 -10.94 -1.52
N PRO A 13 11.90 -12.30 -1.63
CA PRO A 13 11.39 -13.18 -0.59
C PRO A 13 11.96 -12.89 0.80
N HIS A 14 13.24 -12.58 0.87
CA HIS A 14 13.90 -12.19 2.14
C HIS A 14 13.39 -10.83 2.61
N ALA A 15 13.32 -9.84 1.71
CA ALA A 15 12.81 -8.51 2.04
C ALA A 15 11.36 -8.58 2.58
N ALA A 16 10.50 -9.41 1.99
CA ALA A 16 9.14 -9.63 2.48
C ALA A 16 9.13 -10.27 3.88
N GLN A 17 9.98 -11.27 4.13
CA GLN A 17 10.06 -11.95 5.44
C GLN A 17 10.55 -11.02 6.57
N VAL A 18 11.46 -10.10 6.29
CA VAL A 18 12.00 -9.18 7.30
C VAL A 18 11.08 -8.00 7.62
N THR A 19 10.00 -7.76 6.88
CA THR A 19 9.03 -6.70 7.18
C THR A 19 8.48 -6.79 8.61
N LYS A 20 8.15 -8.00 9.05
CA LYS A 20 7.60 -8.23 10.40
C LYS A 20 8.61 -7.93 11.52
N PRO A 21 9.84 -8.49 11.54
CA PRO A 21 10.83 -8.12 12.54
C PRO A 21 11.22 -6.63 12.50
N VAL A 22 11.28 -6.02 11.31
CA VAL A 22 11.55 -4.58 11.17
C VAL A 22 10.43 -3.75 11.81
N GLY A 23 9.17 -4.07 11.51
CA GLY A 23 8.00 -3.40 12.11
C GLY A 23 8.00 -3.50 13.64
N ARG A 24 8.21 -4.71 14.17
CA ARG A 24 8.33 -4.93 15.63
C ARG A 24 9.46 -4.14 16.26
N HIS A 25 10.61 -4.06 15.58
CA HIS A 25 11.72 -3.26 16.09
C HIS A 25 11.40 -1.76 16.07
N ALA A 26 10.70 -1.28 15.03
CA ALA A 26 10.27 0.11 14.92
C ALA A 26 9.25 0.52 16.01
N ALA A 27 8.45 -0.41 16.52
CA ALA A 27 7.52 -0.16 17.61
C ALA A 27 8.20 0.35 18.88
N LYS A 28 9.48 0.04 19.10
CA LYS A 28 10.26 0.58 20.22
C LYS A 28 10.40 2.10 20.18
N LEU A 29 10.46 2.69 18.97
CA LEU A 29 10.43 4.14 18.83
C LEU A 29 9.08 4.71 19.27
N VAL A 30 7.98 4.06 18.88
CA VAL A 30 6.64 4.49 19.30
C VAL A 30 6.47 4.35 20.81
N GLN A 31 6.99 3.27 21.41
CA GLN A 31 7.02 3.10 22.86
C GLN A 31 7.79 4.22 23.56
N LEU A 32 8.92 4.66 23.00
CA LEU A 32 9.64 5.82 23.51
C LEU A 32 8.82 7.11 23.37
N LEU A 33 8.17 7.33 22.23
CA LEU A 33 7.35 8.51 21.99
C LEU A 33 6.13 8.57 22.90
N ASP A 34 5.58 7.43 23.28
CA ASP A 34 4.45 7.33 24.22
C ASP A 34 4.81 7.95 25.58
N THR A 35 6.05 7.86 26.03
CA THR A 35 6.51 8.51 27.28
C THR A 35 6.36 10.04 27.26
N TYR A 36 6.22 10.64 26.07
CA TYR A 36 5.99 12.06 25.87
C TYR A 36 4.50 12.41 25.64
N GLY A 37 3.61 11.42 25.72
CA GLY A 37 2.15 11.63 25.56
C GLY A 37 1.72 12.03 24.14
N VAL A 38 2.48 11.64 23.10
CA VAL A 38 2.22 12.04 21.70
C VAL A 38 1.63 10.93 20.84
N LEU A 39 1.21 9.80 21.44
CA LEU A 39 0.75 8.62 20.71
C LEU A 39 -0.43 8.94 19.78
N ASP A 40 -1.38 9.76 20.25
CA ASP A 40 -2.55 10.18 19.46
C ASP A 40 -2.21 11.05 18.25
N ASN A 41 -1.01 11.61 18.20
CA ASN A 41 -0.56 12.46 17.11
C ASN A 41 0.31 11.71 16.07
N ILE A 42 0.51 10.40 16.26
CA ILE A 42 1.32 9.59 15.36
C ILE A 42 0.48 9.15 14.18
N HIS A 43 0.90 9.51 12.97
CA HIS A 43 0.40 8.98 11.71
C HIS A 43 1.50 8.11 11.07
N LEU A 44 1.22 6.82 10.92
CA LEU A 44 2.13 5.91 10.22
C LEU A 44 1.80 5.90 8.72
N VAL A 45 2.82 6.07 7.89
CA VAL A 45 2.70 5.99 6.43
C VAL A 45 3.74 5.02 5.91
N GLY A 46 3.31 4.04 5.13
CA GLY A 46 4.21 3.05 4.52
C GLY A 46 3.86 2.78 3.06
N HIS A 47 4.88 2.63 2.21
CA HIS A 47 4.74 2.33 0.80
C HIS A 47 5.23 0.91 0.49
N SER A 48 4.52 0.19 -0.38
CA SER A 48 4.95 -1.14 -0.84
C SER A 48 5.14 -2.13 0.32
N LEU A 49 6.30 -2.74 0.46
CA LEU A 49 6.68 -3.55 1.64
C LEU A 49 6.62 -2.73 2.94
N GLY A 50 6.92 -1.42 2.87
CA GLY A 50 6.82 -0.51 4.00
C GLY A 50 5.39 -0.36 4.55
N ALA A 51 4.35 -0.58 3.73
CA ALA A 51 2.97 -0.63 4.20
C ALA A 51 2.74 -1.81 5.17
N HIS A 52 3.36 -2.96 4.90
CA HIS A 52 3.31 -4.10 5.83
C HIS A 52 4.17 -3.87 7.06
N VAL A 53 5.33 -3.20 6.92
CA VAL A 53 6.18 -2.81 8.06
C VAL A 53 5.38 -1.96 9.05
N VAL A 54 4.65 -0.92 8.59
CA VAL A 54 3.85 -0.09 9.50
C VAL A 54 2.66 -0.85 10.08
N GLY A 55 2.07 -1.80 9.35
CA GLY A 55 1.05 -2.71 9.88
C GLY A 55 1.60 -3.58 11.03
N PHE A 56 2.76 -4.21 10.85
CA PHE A 56 3.41 -4.98 11.92
C PHE A 56 3.87 -4.12 13.09
N LEU A 57 4.28 -2.87 12.84
CA LEU A 57 4.59 -1.91 13.88
C LEU A 57 3.35 -1.63 14.74
N ALA A 58 2.21 -1.33 14.11
CA ALA A 58 0.97 -1.02 14.80
C ALA A 58 0.44 -2.22 15.63
N LYS A 59 0.54 -3.45 15.09
CA LYS A 59 0.24 -4.68 15.83
C LYS A 59 1.11 -4.83 17.08
N GLU A 60 2.41 -4.57 16.96
CA GLU A 60 3.33 -4.64 18.09
C GLU A 60 3.05 -3.55 19.14
N VAL A 61 2.70 -2.32 18.73
CA VAL A 61 2.28 -1.24 19.65
C VAL A 61 1.08 -1.67 20.48
N THR A 62 0.08 -2.29 19.85
CA THR A 62 -1.09 -2.85 20.52
C THR A 62 -0.70 -4.00 21.47
N ALA A 63 0.18 -4.90 21.02
CA ALA A 63 0.65 -6.03 21.84
C ALA A 63 1.45 -5.59 23.08
N LEU A 64 2.14 -4.44 23.00
CA LEU A 64 2.84 -3.82 24.14
C LEU A 64 1.89 -3.12 25.12
N GLY A 65 0.57 -3.12 24.86
CA GLY A 65 -0.43 -2.52 25.73
C GLY A 65 -0.53 -1.00 25.66
N LEU A 66 0.07 -0.37 24.63
CA LEU A 66 0.06 1.09 24.43
C LEU A 66 -1.26 1.59 23.80
N GLY A 67 -2.15 0.67 23.39
CA GLY A 67 -3.39 1.00 22.69
C GLY A 67 -3.23 0.97 21.16
N LYS A 68 -4.23 1.47 20.44
CA LYS A 68 -4.20 1.59 18.98
C LYS A 68 -3.77 2.99 18.56
N LEU A 69 -2.96 3.08 17.53
CA LEU A 69 -2.65 4.35 16.87
C LEU A 69 -3.90 4.91 16.19
N LYS A 70 -4.01 6.23 16.13
CA LYS A 70 -5.19 6.91 15.56
C LYS A 70 -5.29 6.76 14.05
N LYS A 71 -4.16 6.87 13.34
CA LYS A 71 -4.16 6.93 11.87
C LYS A 71 -3.00 6.17 11.26
N MET A 72 -3.31 5.43 10.20
CA MET A 72 -2.32 4.74 9.38
C MET A 72 -2.69 4.83 7.90
N THR A 73 -1.69 4.98 7.04
CA THR A 73 -1.85 4.99 5.59
C THR A 73 -0.92 3.98 4.92
N GLY A 74 -1.50 3.04 4.20
CA GLY A 74 -0.79 2.13 3.29
C GLY A 74 -0.84 2.67 1.86
N LEU A 75 0.33 2.93 1.29
CA LEU A 75 0.49 3.39 -0.08
C LEU A 75 0.89 2.20 -0.95
N ASP A 76 -0.01 1.77 -1.79
CA ASP A 76 0.14 0.65 -2.74
C ASP A 76 0.81 -0.58 -2.10
N PRO A 77 0.19 -1.20 -1.07
CA PRO A 77 0.78 -2.31 -0.32
C PRO A 77 1.21 -3.46 -1.24
N ALA A 78 2.43 -3.97 -1.06
CA ALA A 78 2.97 -5.05 -1.88
C ALA A 78 2.12 -6.33 -1.79
N PHE A 79 1.87 -6.98 -2.94
CA PHE A 79 1.04 -8.19 -3.00
C PHE A 79 1.83 -9.49 -2.75
N PRO A 80 2.97 -9.75 -3.42
CA PRO A 80 3.62 -11.05 -3.31
C PRO A 80 3.97 -11.40 -1.85
N PHE A 81 3.59 -12.61 -1.42
CA PHE A 81 3.69 -13.16 -0.06
C PHE A 81 2.69 -12.62 0.98
N PHE A 82 1.85 -11.64 0.64
CA PHE A 82 0.90 -11.06 1.59
C PHE A 82 -0.57 -11.35 1.24
N GLU A 83 -0.85 -11.81 0.03
CA GLU A 83 -2.19 -12.08 -0.47
C GLU A 83 -2.99 -13.10 0.35
N LEU A 84 -2.32 -14.15 0.83
CA LEU A 84 -2.94 -15.22 1.62
C LEU A 84 -2.63 -15.09 3.12
N ALA A 85 -1.97 -14.02 3.53
CA ALA A 85 -1.45 -13.91 4.89
C ALA A 85 -2.51 -13.55 5.95
N GLY A 86 -3.71 -13.21 5.56
CA GLY A 86 -4.75 -12.73 6.48
C GLY A 86 -4.36 -11.47 7.25
N PRO A 87 -5.23 -10.96 8.14
CA PRO A 87 -4.99 -9.71 8.90
C PRO A 87 -3.71 -9.72 9.72
N GLU A 88 -3.34 -10.87 10.30
CA GLU A 88 -2.14 -10.99 11.15
C GLU A 88 -0.82 -11.01 10.36
N GLY A 89 -0.88 -11.28 9.08
CA GLY A 89 0.30 -11.40 8.22
C GLY A 89 0.56 -10.22 7.29
N ARG A 90 -0.27 -9.18 7.33
CA ARG A 90 -0.17 -8.00 6.46
C ARG A 90 -0.75 -6.77 7.14
N ILE A 91 -0.67 -5.60 6.49
CA ILE A 91 -1.45 -4.42 6.88
C ILE A 91 -2.94 -4.71 6.78
N ASP A 92 -3.72 -4.27 7.76
CA ASP A 92 -5.17 -4.50 7.85
C ASP A 92 -5.86 -3.35 8.59
N LYS A 93 -7.16 -3.19 8.33
CA LYS A 93 -7.98 -2.19 9.02
C LYS A 93 -7.98 -2.34 10.54
N SER A 94 -7.73 -3.53 11.07
CA SER A 94 -7.66 -3.78 12.51
C SER A 94 -6.42 -3.16 13.19
N ASP A 95 -5.43 -2.69 12.45
CA ASP A 95 -4.13 -2.27 12.97
C ASP A 95 -4.14 -0.88 13.62
N ALA A 96 -5.07 -0.01 13.24
CA ALA A 96 -5.24 1.33 13.81
C ALA A 96 -6.72 1.66 13.96
N GLU A 97 -7.06 2.78 14.61
CA GLU A 97 -8.44 3.26 14.69
C GLU A 97 -8.96 3.65 13.31
N PHE A 98 -8.09 4.22 12.48
CA PHE A 98 -8.40 4.54 11.09
C PHE A 98 -7.23 4.14 10.17
N VAL A 99 -7.53 3.35 9.16
CA VAL A 99 -6.58 2.88 8.13
C VAL A 99 -7.08 3.28 6.76
N GLN A 100 -6.29 4.08 6.07
CA GLN A 100 -6.46 4.42 4.65
C GLN A 100 -5.51 3.60 3.81
N ILE A 101 -5.99 3.08 2.67
CA ILE A 101 -5.14 2.44 1.66
C ILE A 101 -5.32 3.18 0.33
N VAL A 102 -4.24 3.36 -0.40
CA VAL A 102 -4.23 3.94 -1.74
C VAL A 102 -3.64 2.92 -2.69
N HIS A 103 -4.46 2.40 -3.61
CA HIS A 103 -4.08 1.39 -4.60
C HIS A 103 -3.79 2.07 -5.94
N THR A 104 -2.58 1.93 -6.45
CA THR A 104 -2.18 2.58 -7.71
C THR A 104 -1.62 1.61 -8.76
N ASN A 105 -1.22 0.41 -8.35
CA ASN A 105 -0.63 -0.60 -9.24
C ASN A 105 -1.13 -2.02 -8.95
N SER A 106 -2.41 -2.15 -8.58
CA SER A 106 -3.07 -3.44 -8.32
C SER A 106 -3.51 -4.17 -9.60
N GLY A 107 -2.99 -3.77 -10.76
CA GLY A 107 -3.26 -4.43 -12.05
C GLY A 107 -2.61 -5.80 -12.18
N PHE A 108 -3.23 -6.67 -12.97
CA PHE A 108 -2.63 -7.96 -13.34
C PHE A 108 -1.38 -7.74 -14.18
N LEU A 109 -0.29 -8.35 -13.78
CA LEU A 109 0.86 -8.54 -14.65
C LEU A 109 0.49 -9.62 -15.67
N TRP A 110 0.42 -9.25 -16.93
CA TRP A 110 -0.18 -10.09 -17.95
C TRP A 110 0.63 -11.38 -18.25
N ASP A 111 -0.10 -12.44 -18.60
CA ASP A 111 0.37 -13.81 -18.92
C ASP A 111 1.48 -13.90 -20.00
N GLY A 112 1.91 -12.77 -20.58
CA GLY A 112 2.87 -12.71 -21.66
C GLY A 112 4.35 -12.66 -21.24
N CYS A 113 4.65 -12.26 -20.01
CA CYS A 113 6.04 -12.13 -19.54
C CYS A 113 6.59 -13.47 -19.02
N LEU A 114 7.62 -13.98 -19.66
CA LEU A 114 8.25 -15.26 -19.28
C LEU A 114 8.73 -15.29 -17.82
N SER A 115 9.23 -14.17 -17.32
CA SER A 115 9.68 -14.00 -15.94
C SER A 115 8.54 -14.17 -14.93
N ILE A 116 7.32 -13.71 -15.27
CA ILE A 116 6.11 -13.85 -14.47
C ILE A 116 5.63 -15.30 -14.47
N LYS A 117 5.71 -15.99 -15.61
CA LYS A 117 5.40 -17.43 -15.67
C LYS A 117 6.30 -18.26 -14.76
N VAL A 118 7.58 -17.91 -14.68
CA VAL A 118 8.54 -18.59 -13.78
C VAL A 118 8.17 -18.34 -12.32
N VAL A 119 7.89 -17.09 -11.93
CA VAL A 119 7.47 -16.76 -10.56
C VAL A 119 6.13 -17.41 -10.24
N SER A 120 5.14 -17.30 -11.11
CA SER A 120 3.82 -17.90 -10.97
C SER A 120 3.90 -19.44 -10.85
N SER A 121 4.73 -20.07 -11.67
CA SER A 121 4.95 -21.52 -11.63
C SER A 121 5.65 -21.97 -10.35
N PHE A 122 6.64 -21.21 -9.88
CA PHE A 122 7.39 -21.53 -8.66
C PHE A 122 6.56 -21.31 -7.39
N MET A 123 5.67 -20.31 -7.39
CA MET A 123 4.82 -19.95 -6.25
C MET A 123 3.42 -20.57 -6.32
N ASN A 124 3.11 -21.32 -7.39
CA ASN A 124 1.78 -21.89 -7.64
C ASN A 124 0.63 -20.86 -7.68
N ILE A 125 0.94 -19.62 -8.11
CA ILE A 125 0.01 -18.50 -8.21
C ILE A 125 -0.48 -18.37 -9.65
N ARG A 126 -1.79 -18.28 -9.87
CA ARG A 126 -2.38 -18.18 -11.21
C ARG A 126 -2.24 -16.82 -11.86
N ALA A 127 -2.03 -15.78 -11.06
CA ALA A 127 -1.78 -14.42 -11.51
C ALA A 127 -0.84 -13.73 -10.53
N VAL A 128 0.08 -12.90 -11.02
CA VAL A 128 0.95 -12.09 -10.18
C VAL A 128 0.53 -10.64 -10.33
N THR A 129 0.15 -10.01 -9.23
CA THR A 129 -0.06 -8.57 -9.13
C THR A 129 1.08 -7.96 -8.31
N VAL A 130 1.36 -6.68 -8.54
CA VAL A 130 2.40 -5.96 -7.77
C VAL A 130 1.88 -5.57 -6.40
N SER A 131 0.61 -5.16 -6.34
CA SER A 131 -0.02 -4.62 -5.14
C SER A 131 -1.30 -5.35 -4.81
N VAL A 132 -1.71 -5.27 -3.54
CA VAL A 132 -2.99 -5.82 -3.05
C VAL A 132 -4.15 -5.15 -3.78
N GLN A 133 -5.11 -5.94 -4.27
CA GLN A 133 -6.31 -5.46 -4.95
C GLN A 133 -7.52 -5.32 -4.03
N GLU A 134 -7.58 -6.18 -3.01
CA GLU A 134 -8.73 -6.23 -2.10
C GLU A 134 -8.74 -5.02 -1.17
N PRO A 135 -9.92 -4.53 -0.79
CA PRO A 135 -10.03 -3.51 0.25
C PRO A 135 -9.59 -4.10 1.59
N ILE A 136 -8.57 -3.50 2.18
CA ILE A 136 -7.96 -3.94 3.44
C ILE A 136 -7.91 -2.83 4.49
N GLY A 137 -8.36 -1.62 4.12
CA GLY A 137 -8.49 -0.46 4.98
C GLY A 137 -9.90 -0.28 5.54
N HIS A 138 -10.09 0.78 6.31
CA HIS A 138 -11.41 1.36 6.58
C HIS A 138 -11.92 2.12 5.36
N VAL A 139 -10.99 2.74 4.63
CA VAL A 139 -11.23 3.33 3.32
C VAL A 139 -10.09 2.94 2.37
N ASP A 140 -10.47 2.51 1.18
CA ASP A 140 -9.55 2.13 0.11
C ASP A 140 -9.82 3.01 -1.10
N PHE A 141 -8.80 3.75 -1.55
CA PHE A 141 -8.86 4.59 -2.74
C PHE A 141 -8.20 3.90 -3.92
N TYR A 142 -8.84 3.97 -5.07
CA TYR A 142 -8.40 3.38 -6.33
C TYR A 142 -8.28 4.46 -7.42
N PRO A 143 -7.27 5.34 -7.37
CA PRO A 143 -7.07 6.34 -8.42
C PRO A 143 -7.02 5.66 -9.79
N THR A 144 -7.82 6.16 -10.74
CA THR A 144 -7.97 5.59 -12.10
C THR A 144 -8.26 4.08 -12.14
N GLY A 145 -8.96 3.57 -11.13
CA GLY A 145 -9.27 2.15 -10.99
C GLY A 145 -8.19 1.31 -10.32
N GLY A 146 -7.17 1.96 -9.74
CA GLY A 146 -6.16 1.32 -8.89
C GLY A 146 -5.08 0.51 -9.62
N SER A 147 -5.05 0.51 -10.96
CA SER A 147 -4.12 -0.34 -11.71
C SER A 147 -3.05 0.44 -12.46
N HIS A 148 -3.44 1.20 -13.47
CA HIS A 148 -2.54 1.98 -14.32
C HIS A 148 -2.77 3.48 -14.11
N GLN A 149 -1.69 4.23 -13.90
CA GLN A 149 -1.80 5.65 -13.60
C GLN A 149 -1.49 6.53 -14.81
N PRO A 150 -2.15 7.69 -14.97
CA PRO A 150 -1.92 8.60 -16.09
C PRO A 150 -0.45 9.04 -16.20
N GLY A 151 0.07 9.02 -17.42
CA GLY A 151 1.44 9.40 -17.72
C GLY A 151 2.48 8.34 -17.36
N CYS A 152 2.06 7.17 -16.89
CA CYS A 152 2.94 6.03 -16.70
C CYS A 152 2.96 5.16 -17.94
N THR A 153 4.16 4.84 -18.40
CA THR A 153 4.43 3.79 -19.37
C THR A 153 5.06 2.64 -18.61
N ASP A 154 4.23 1.89 -17.88
CA ASP A 154 4.72 0.72 -17.17
C ASP A 154 5.16 -0.31 -18.22
N ALA A 155 6.43 -0.63 -18.23
CA ALA A 155 7.15 -1.30 -19.32
C ALA A 155 6.65 -2.72 -19.66
N CYS A 156 5.66 -3.25 -18.95
CA CYS A 156 5.02 -4.53 -19.26
C CYS A 156 4.34 -4.60 -20.63
N PHE A 157 4.09 -3.46 -21.28
CA PHE A 157 3.46 -3.44 -22.60
C PHE A 157 4.45 -3.48 -23.78
N ILE A 158 5.74 -3.19 -23.56
CA ILE A 158 6.67 -2.95 -24.66
C ILE A 158 7.83 -3.94 -24.73
N ASP A 159 8.37 -4.44 -23.62
CA ASP A 159 9.54 -5.34 -23.66
C ASP A 159 9.67 -6.27 -22.45
N CYS A 160 8.72 -7.19 -22.31
CA CYS A 160 8.78 -8.22 -21.26
C CYS A 160 9.97 -9.18 -21.37
N TYR A 161 10.65 -9.20 -22.51
CA TYR A 161 11.80 -10.09 -22.73
C TYR A 161 13.08 -9.62 -22.01
N ASN A 162 13.19 -8.32 -21.73
CA ASN A 162 14.37 -7.72 -21.09
C ASN A 162 14.12 -7.27 -19.64
N MET A 163 12.89 -7.37 -19.13
CA MET A 163 12.60 -7.05 -17.74
C MET A 163 13.08 -8.15 -16.80
N THR A 164 13.85 -7.77 -15.82
CA THR A 164 14.16 -8.64 -14.69
C THR A 164 13.03 -8.61 -13.66
N ILE A 165 12.93 -9.66 -12.82
CA ILE A 165 12.07 -9.64 -11.64
C ILE A 165 12.33 -8.38 -10.79
N ILE A 166 13.56 -7.90 -10.77
CA ILE A 166 13.99 -6.69 -10.07
C ILE A 166 13.29 -5.44 -10.62
N ASP A 167 13.17 -5.31 -11.95
CA ASP A 167 12.51 -4.15 -12.56
C ASP A 167 10.99 -4.17 -12.29
N LEU A 168 10.40 -5.36 -12.25
CA LEU A 168 9.03 -5.59 -11.90
C LEU A 168 8.74 -5.21 -10.44
N LEU A 169 9.62 -5.59 -9.54
CA LEU A 169 9.50 -5.40 -8.09
C LEU A 169 9.98 -4.03 -7.62
N LYS A 170 10.80 -3.31 -8.40
CA LYS A 170 11.12 -1.90 -8.16
C LYS A 170 9.90 -0.97 -8.33
N GLY A 171 8.76 -1.57 -8.65
CA GLY A 171 7.51 -0.86 -8.81
C GLY A 171 7.58 0.07 -10.01
N GLY A 172 6.82 -0.20 -11.04
CA GLY A 172 6.69 0.71 -12.17
C GLY A 172 6.23 2.10 -11.70
N CYS A 173 6.19 3.01 -12.64
CA CYS A 173 5.71 4.37 -12.44
C CYS A 173 4.37 4.42 -11.69
N SER A 174 3.44 3.51 -11.99
CA SER A 174 2.13 3.45 -11.31
C SER A 174 2.25 3.13 -9.82
N HIS A 175 3.20 2.27 -9.43
CA HIS A 175 3.47 1.97 -8.01
C HIS A 175 3.95 3.20 -7.24
N GLU A 176 4.87 3.97 -7.83
CA GLU A 176 5.40 5.20 -7.24
C GLU A 176 4.37 6.34 -7.20
N ARG A 177 3.29 6.29 -7.99
CA ARG A 177 2.25 7.31 -7.98
C ARG A 177 1.56 7.44 -6.62
N ALA A 178 1.43 6.36 -5.85
CA ALA A 178 0.86 6.44 -4.51
C ALA A 178 1.63 7.43 -3.62
N ASN A 179 2.97 7.40 -3.67
CA ASN A 179 3.82 8.34 -2.96
C ASN A 179 3.62 9.78 -3.46
N GLN A 180 3.52 9.97 -4.76
CA GLN A 180 3.35 11.29 -5.37
C GLN A 180 2.01 11.90 -4.97
N TYR A 181 0.91 11.14 -5.07
CA TYR A 181 -0.42 11.57 -4.65
C TYR A 181 -0.47 11.91 -3.16
N PHE A 182 0.16 11.08 -2.32
CA PHE A 182 0.18 11.37 -0.89
C PHE A 182 0.98 12.66 -0.59
N LYS A 183 2.15 12.85 -1.20
CA LYS A 183 2.93 14.10 -1.06
C LYS A 183 2.14 15.31 -1.52
N GLU A 184 1.45 15.23 -2.65
CA GLU A 184 0.61 16.32 -3.17
C GLU A 184 -0.54 16.61 -2.21
N SER A 185 -1.15 15.60 -1.60
CA SER A 185 -2.25 15.78 -0.65
C SER A 185 -1.85 16.58 0.60
N ILE A 186 -0.57 16.50 1.04
CA ILE A 186 -0.07 17.26 2.20
C ILE A 186 -0.13 18.77 1.93
N HIS A 187 0.15 19.18 0.69
CA HIS A 187 0.17 20.59 0.28
C HIS A 187 -1.23 21.13 -0.06
N GLY A 188 -2.23 20.28 -0.18
CA GLY A 188 -3.58 20.61 -0.66
C GLY A 188 -4.44 21.48 0.26
N ILE A 189 -3.96 21.90 1.45
CA ILE A 189 -4.71 22.81 2.35
C ILE A 189 -4.93 24.19 1.74
N SER A 190 -4.07 24.65 0.85
CA SER A 190 -4.14 25.99 0.26
C SER A 190 -5.09 26.09 -0.95
N GLY A 191 -6.02 25.17 -1.15
CA GLY A 191 -7.25 25.44 -1.92
C GLY A 191 -7.31 24.96 -3.35
N SER A 192 -6.38 24.17 -3.89
CA SER A 192 -6.43 23.85 -5.33
C SER A 192 -6.34 22.40 -5.76
N SER A 193 -6.01 21.43 -4.92
CA SER A 193 -5.82 20.06 -5.38
C SER A 193 -6.13 19.02 -4.30
N GLN A 194 -7.40 18.87 -3.94
CA GLN A 194 -7.83 17.71 -3.16
C GLN A 194 -8.19 16.57 -4.10
N PHE A 195 -7.67 15.38 -3.84
CA PHE A 195 -8.09 14.16 -4.52
C PHE A 195 -9.42 13.68 -3.93
N VAL A 196 -10.52 13.95 -4.63
CA VAL A 196 -11.86 13.58 -4.18
C VAL A 196 -12.26 12.27 -4.83
N GLY A 197 -12.46 11.24 -4.01
CA GLY A 197 -13.04 9.96 -4.38
C GLY A 197 -14.55 9.93 -4.16
N ARG A 198 -15.24 8.96 -4.79
CA ARG A 198 -16.64 8.64 -4.54
C ARG A 198 -16.76 7.20 -4.09
N LEU A 199 -17.68 6.95 -3.17
CA LEU A 199 -17.99 5.59 -2.75
C LEU A 199 -18.66 4.83 -3.91
N CYS A 200 -18.02 3.75 -4.34
CA CYS A 200 -18.52 2.88 -5.40
C CYS A 200 -18.25 1.42 -5.02
N GLU A 201 -19.12 0.51 -5.43
CA GLU A 201 -18.92 -0.93 -5.20
C GLU A 201 -17.88 -1.53 -6.15
N SER A 202 -17.66 -0.90 -7.33
CA SER A 202 -16.69 -1.35 -8.32
C SER A 202 -16.23 -0.22 -9.25
N TRP A 203 -15.10 -0.46 -9.95
CA TRP A 203 -14.62 0.44 -10.99
C TRP A 203 -15.61 0.57 -12.19
N GLU A 204 -16.32 -0.51 -12.52
CA GLU A 204 -17.35 -0.52 -13.56
C GLU A 204 -18.52 0.38 -13.18
N GLU A 205 -18.93 0.40 -11.93
CA GLU A 205 -19.95 1.32 -11.44
C GLU A 205 -19.51 2.77 -11.52
N PHE A 206 -18.27 3.04 -11.13
CA PHE A 206 -17.69 4.37 -11.27
C PHE A 206 -17.70 4.83 -12.74
N LYS A 207 -17.17 4.03 -13.67
CA LYS A 207 -17.13 4.36 -15.10
C LYS A 207 -18.51 4.58 -15.71
N SER A 208 -19.50 3.82 -15.27
CA SER A 208 -20.89 3.96 -15.76
C SER A 208 -21.64 5.14 -15.15
N GLY A 209 -21.03 5.85 -14.19
CA GLY A 209 -21.64 6.98 -13.49
C GLY A 209 -22.70 6.61 -12.45
N ARG A 210 -22.90 5.32 -12.15
CA ARG A 210 -23.93 4.88 -11.18
C ARG A 210 -23.69 5.40 -9.76
N CYS A 211 -22.46 5.66 -9.39
CA CYS A 211 -22.11 6.21 -8.08
C CYS A 211 -21.85 7.73 -8.08
N CYS A 212 -22.31 8.48 -9.10
CA CYS A 212 -22.08 9.94 -9.18
C CYS A 212 -22.71 10.72 -8.02
N GLN A 213 -23.75 10.20 -7.38
CA GLN A 213 -24.43 10.81 -6.23
C GLN A 213 -23.99 10.19 -4.87
N ALA A 214 -23.08 9.23 -4.90
CA ALA A 214 -22.59 8.58 -3.68
C ALA A 214 -21.73 9.55 -2.83
N PRO A 215 -21.59 9.27 -1.53
CA PRO A 215 -20.73 10.05 -0.64
C PRO A 215 -19.33 10.23 -1.19
N GLN A 216 -18.75 11.38 -0.91
CA GLN A 216 -17.38 11.72 -1.30
C GLN A 216 -16.44 11.60 -0.10
N GLY A 217 -15.17 11.25 -0.38
CA GLY A 217 -14.08 11.28 0.58
C GLY A 217 -12.84 11.89 -0.04
N VAL A 218 -12.03 12.54 0.78
CA VAL A 218 -10.74 13.11 0.36
C VAL A 218 -9.66 12.08 0.60
N MET A 219 -8.88 11.75 -0.44
CA MET A 219 -7.74 10.86 -0.34
C MET A 219 -6.49 11.61 0.14
N GLY A 220 -5.65 10.97 0.93
CA GLY A 220 -4.34 11.46 1.33
C GLY A 220 -4.27 11.89 2.78
N GLU A 221 -3.44 12.90 3.09
CA GLU A 221 -3.19 13.33 4.47
C GLU A 221 -4.48 13.78 5.19
N TRP A 222 -5.36 14.44 4.48
CA TRP A 222 -6.58 15.06 5.03
C TRP A 222 -7.83 14.18 4.92
N VAL A 223 -7.66 12.87 4.75
CA VAL A 223 -8.78 11.94 4.76
C VAL A 223 -9.55 12.04 6.09
N ASP A 224 -10.87 12.18 5.99
CA ASP A 224 -11.75 12.24 7.16
C ASP A 224 -12.08 10.81 7.62
N SER A 225 -11.92 10.57 8.89
CA SER A 225 -12.25 9.29 9.56
C SER A 225 -13.71 9.20 10.03
N ARG A 226 -14.50 10.26 9.77
CA ARG A 226 -15.90 10.35 10.18
C ARG A 226 -16.85 9.86 9.12
#